data_2ff26e6b46328231466a6e10208ce1ba
#
_entry.id   2ff26e6b46328231466a6e10208ce1ba
#
_cell.length_a   1.000
_cell.length_b   1.000
_cell.length_c   1.000
_cell.angle_alpha   90.00
_cell.angle_beta   90.00
_cell.angle_gamma   90.00
#
_symmetry.space_group_name_H-M   'P 1'
#
loop_
_entity.id
_entity.type
_entity.pdbx_description
1 polymer ?
#
loop_
_entity_poly.entity_id
_entity_poly.type
_entity_poly.pdbx_seq_one_letter_code
_entity_poly.pdbx_strand_id
1 'polypeptide(L)'
;MELKLTNLTKRYGQKVALDGFTYTFKEGIYGILGANGAGKSTLMNLITDNVHRDGGEILYGGTDVLKLGNEFRALLGYMPQQQGLYESMTAETFLTYMARLKRIPGRSIKGEITRVLALTNLSDVRHAKIYSFSGGMKQRVLLAQAMLGEPKVLILDEPTAGLDPKERVRLRNYIFELSKNRIVLLATHIVSDIEAIAGDIILMKEGRIMLTGSPQELIASLPADKKPLLGYFTLEDVYLHYLGEDADIHE
;
A
#
# COMPACT_ATOMS: atom_id res chain seq x y z
N MET A 1 -1.12 14.80 10.82
CA MET A 1 -0.73 15.28 9.46
C MET A 1 -1.69 14.71 8.44
N GLU A 2 -1.82 15.36 7.25
CA GLU A 2 -2.74 14.87 6.21
C GLU A 2 -2.06 14.88 4.84
N LEU A 3 -2.49 13.93 4.01
CA LEU A 3 -2.17 13.85 2.58
C LEU A 3 -3.48 14.05 1.82
N LYS A 4 -3.60 15.17 1.12
CA LYS A 4 -4.83 15.56 0.40
C LYS A 4 -4.61 15.47 -1.09
N LEU A 5 -5.48 14.75 -1.77
CA LEU A 5 -5.53 14.61 -3.22
C LEU A 5 -6.79 15.32 -3.72
N THR A 6 -6.66 16.16 -4.74
CA THR A 6 -7.79 16.93 -5.28
C THR A 6 -7.82 16.80 -6.80
N ASN A 7 -8.90 16.27 -7.35
CA ASN A 7 -9.15 16.09 -8.79
C ASN A 7 -7.98 15.44 -9.55
N LEU A 8 -7.32 14.46 -8.90
CA LEU A 8 -6.14 13.83 -9.45
C LEU A 8 -6.50 13.00 -10.69
N THR A 9 -5.85 13.30 -11.81
CA THR A 9 -6.14 12.69 -13.11
C THR A 9 -4.87 12.19 -13.77
N LYS A 10 -4.98 10.99 -14.40
CA LYS A 10 -3.90 10.39 -15.20
C LYS A 10 -4.43 9.65 -16.41
N ARG A 11 -3.81 9.90 -17.56
CA ARG A 11 -4.09 9.24 -18.84
C ARG A 11 -2.84 8.53 -19.38
N TYR A 12 -3.05 7.42 -20.02
CA TYR A 12 -2.04 6.71 -20.80
C TYR A 12 -2.60 6.53 -22.22
N GLY A 13 -2.19 7.42 -23.12
CA GLY A 13 -2.79 7.53 -24.44
C GLY A 13 -4.30 7.80 -24.35
N GLN A 14 -5.13 6.91 -24.90
CA GLN A 14 -6.60 7.02 -24.86
C GLN A 14 -7.21 6.58 -23.52
N LYS A 15 -6.47 5.79 -22.73
CA LYS A 15 -7.00 5.22 -21.47
C LYS A 15 -6.88 6.23 -20.34
N VAL A 16 -8.02 6.53 -19.70
CA VAL A 16 -8.06 7.27 -18.43
C VAL A 16 -7.84 6.27 -17.30
N ALA A 17 -6.67 6.35 -16.66
CA ALA A 17 -6.29 5.42 -15.60
C ALA A 17 -6.70 5.94 -14.21
N LEU A 18 -6.83 7.27 -14.06
CA LEU A 18 -7.37 7.92 -12.88
C LEU A 18 -8.16 9.16 -13.33
N ASP A 19 -9.39 9.31 -12.84
CA ASP A 19 -10.33 10.34 -13.28
C ASP A 19 -10.93 11.11 -12.10
N GLY A 20 -10.29 12.26 -11.78
CA GLY A 20 -10.78 13.18 -10.77
C GLY A 20 -10.72 12.62 -9.33
N PHE A 21 -9.77 11.75 -9.01
CA PHE A 21 -9.66 11.16 -7.69
C PHE A 21 -9.44 12.26 -6.62
N THR A 22 -10.36 12.33 -5.66
CA THR A 22 -10.32 13.32 -4.57
C THR A 22 -10.52 12.61 -3.25
N TYR A 23 -9.51 12.69 -2.36
CA TYR A 23 -9.58 12.11 -1.03
C TYR A 23 -8.58 12.77 -0.08
N THR A 24 -8.86 12.75 1.23
CA THR A 24 -7.94 13.25 2.26
C THR A 24 -7.61 12.12 3.24
N PHE A 25 -6.34 11.74 3.25
CA PHE A 25 -5.81 10.73 4.15
C PHE A 25 -5.26 11.40 5.41
N LYS A 26 -5.63 10.87 6.56
CA LYS A 26 -5.08 11.21 7.89
C LYS A 26 -4.30 10.01 8.42
N GLU A 27 -3.80 10.11 9.65
CA GLU A 27 -3.15 8.95 10.29
C GLU A 27 -4.13 7.79 10.41
N GLY A 28 -3.71 6.60 9.98
CA GLY A 28 -4.52 5.39 9.92
C GLY A 28 -4.19 4.50 8.73
N ILE A 29 -4.88 3.36 8.61
CA ILE A 29 -4.75 2.41 7.51
C ILE A 29 -5.95 2.57 6.57
N TYR A 30 -5.66 2.81 5.31
CA TYR A 30 -6.62 2.92 4.21
C TYR A 30 -6.46 1.75 3.26
N GLY A 31 -7.50 0.94 3.14
CA GLY A 31 -7.58 -0.11 2.15
C GLY A 31 -8.03 0.43 0.81
N ILE A 32 -7.28 0.17 -0.26
CA ILE A 32 -7.66 0.54 -1.62
C ILE A 32 -8.00 -0.73 -2.37
N LEU A 33 -9.29 -1.00 -2.51
CA LEU A 33 -9.85 -2.16 -3.18
C LEU A 33 -10.28 -1.83 -4.62
N GLY A 34 -10.13 -2.79 -5.50
CA GLY A 34 -10.58 -2.70 -6.88
C GLY A 34 -10.01 -3.82 -7.73
N ALA A 35 -10.66 -4.12 -8.84
CA ALA A 35 -10.19 -5.10 -9.81
C ALA A 35 -8.84 -4.69 -10.43
N ASN A 36 -8.22 -5.60 -11.16
CA ASN A 36 -7.04 -5.29 -11.96
C ASN A 36 -7.41 -4.21 -13.00
N GLY A 37 -6.59 -3.16 -13.08
CA GLY A 37 -6.88 -2.01 -13.95
C GLY A 37 -7.78 -0.94 -13.35
N ALA A 38 -8.27 -1.08 -12.11
CA ALA A 38 -9.09 -0.04 -11.44
C ALA A 38 -8.36 1.28 -11.16
N GLY A 39 -7.04 1.34 -11.35
CA GLY A 39 -6.25 2.56 -11.14
C GLY A 39 -5.42 2.59 -9.86
N LYS A 40 -5.46 1.52 -9.03
CA LYS A 40 -4.75 1.45 -7.73
C LYS A 40 -3.25 1.76 -7.85
N SER A 41 -2.51 1.00 -8.66
CA SER A 41 -1.06 1.21 -8.84
C SER A 41 -0.75 2.56 -9.52
N THR A 42 -1.65 3.08 -10.37
CA THR A 42 -1.51 4.43 -10.91
C THR A 42 -1.60 5.48 -9.81
N LEU A 43 -2.58 5.37 -8.91
CA LEU A 43 -2.70 6.23 -7.73
C LEU A 43 -1.43 6.20 -6.87
N MET A 44 -0.90 5.00 -6.57
CA MET A 44 0.33 4.85 -5.81
C MET A 44 1.54 5.52 -6.50
N ASN A 45 1.67 5.31 -7.82
CA ASN A 45 2.76 5.90 -8.61
C ASN A 45 2.67 7.43 -8.70
N LEU A 46 1.46 8.00 -8.69
CA LEU A 46 1.26 9.45 -8.65
C LEU A 46 1.65 10.05 -7.29
N ILE A 47 1.29 9.39 -6.19
CA ILE A 47 1.64 9.87 -4.84
C ILE A 47 3.16 9.79 -4.63
N THR A 48 3.81 8.75 -5.16
CA THR A 48 5.26 8.56 -5.05
C THR A 48 6.09 9.37 -6.06
N ASP A 49 5.43 10.14 -6.94
CA ASP A 49 6.06 10.91 -8.03
C ASP A 49 6.87 10.03 -9.00
N ASN A 50 6.53 8.75 -9.11
CA ASN A 50 7.09 7.84 -10.11
C ASN A 50 6.52 8.12 -11.51
N VAL A 51 5.30 8.69 -11.55
CA VAL A 51 4.59 9.09 -12.78
C VAL A 51 4.03 10.50 -12.56
N HIS A 52 4.15 11.37 -13.57
CA HIS A 52 3.58 12.71 -13.50
C HIS A 52 2.05 12.68 -13.65
N ARG A 53 1.36 13.47 -12.84
CA ARG A 53 -0.08 13.72 -12.97
C ARG A 53 -0.38 14.58 -14.18
N ASP A 54 -1.53 14.36 -14.81
CA ASP A 54 -2.00 15.18 -15.93
C ASP A 54 -2.93 16.32 -15.44
N GLY A 55 -3.52 16.15 -14.24
CA GLY A 55 -4.36 17.16 -13.58
C GLY A 55 -4.47 16.93 -12.08
N GLY A 56 -4.98 17.94 -11.39
CA GLY A 56 -5.17 17.91 -9.94
C GLY A 56 -3.91 18.23 -9.14
N GLU A 57 -4.00 18.05 -7.83
CA GLU A 57 -2.91 18.34 -6.89
C GLU A 57 -2.80 17.29 -5.80
N ILE A 58 -1.60 17.14 -5.25
CA ILE A 58 -1.30 16.30 -4.10
C ILE A 58 -0.60 17.19 -3.07
N LEU A 59 -1.25 17.41 -1.92
CA LEU A 59 -0.74 18.24 -0.84
C LEU A 59 -0.39 17.38 0.37
N TYR A 60 0.79 17.57 0.94
CA TYR A 60 1.17 17.04 2.23
C TYR A 60 1.36 18.18 3.22
N GLY A 61 0.55 18.18 4.29
CA GLY A 61 0.56 19.29 5.25
C GLY A 61 0.28 20.67 4.60
N GLY A 62 -0.55 20.70 3.54
CA GLY A 62 -0.91 21.92 2.81
C GLY A 62 0.09 22.37 1.74
N THR A 63 1.23 21.67 1.59
CA THR A 63 2.24 22.00 0.55
C THR A 63 2.24 20.93 -0.55
N ASP A 64 2.28 21.36 -1.81
CA ASP A 64 2.35 20.46 -2.96
C ASP A 64 3.61 19.57 -2.89
N VAL A 65 3.43 18.25 -3.04
CA VAL A 65 4.51 17.27 -2.94
C VAL A 65 5.63 17.49 -3.97
N LEU A 66 5.32 18.08 -5.13
CA LEU A 66 6.34 18.45 -6.13
C LEU A 66 7.22 19.59 -5.63
N LYS A 67 6.66 20.54 -4.86
CA LYS A 67 7.44 21.63 -4.25
C LYS A 67 8.30 21.12 -3.11
N LEU A 68 7.79 20.16 -2.32
CA LEU A 68 8.56 19.50 -1.26
C LEU A 68 9.70 18.62 -1.81
N GLY A 69 9.48 18.00 -2.96
CA GLY A 69 10.51 17.23 -3.67
C GLY A 69 11.20 16.18 -2.78
N ASN A 70 12.49 16.36 -2.51
CA ASN A 70 13.27 15.43 -1.69
C ASN A 70 12.79 15.33 -0.24
N GLU A 71 12.22 16.39 0.32
CA GLU A 71 11.68 16.38 1.69
C GLU A 71 10.49 15.42 1.78
N PHE A 72 9.57 15.49 0.81
CA PHE A 72 8.46 14.54 0.77
C PHE A 72 8.93 13.11 0.52
N ARG A 73 9.88 12.90 -0.42
CA ARG A 73 10.45 11.57 -0.66
C ARG A 73 11.12 10.95 0.57
N ALA A 74 11.71 11.75 1.44
CA ALA A 74 12.27 11.27 2.71
C ALA A 74 11.18 10.75 3.67
N LEU A 75 9.97 11.31 3.60
CA LEU A 75 8.81 10.92 4.41
C LEU A 75 8.03 9.73 3.83
N LEU A 76 8.34 9.31 2.60
CA LEU A 76 7.68 8.18 1.94
C LEU A 76 8.38 6.85 2.25
N GLY A 77 7.59 5.83 2.55
CA GLY A 77 7.97 4.43 2.42
C GLY A 77 7.14 3.80 1.31
N TYR A 78 7.78 3.13 0.37
CA TYR A 78 7.08 2.50 -0.74
C TYR A 78 7.52 1.06 -0.97
N MET A 79 6.56 0.18 -1.00
CA MET A 79 6.69 -1.23 -1.36
C MET A 79 5.85 -1.48 -2.60
N PRO A 80 6.44 -1.48 -3.81
CA PRO A 80 5.72 -1.74 -5.06
C PRO A 80 5.39 -3.23 -5.21
N GLN A 81 4.37 -3.54 -6.01
CA GLN A 81 3.92 -4.91 -6.31
C GLN A 81 5.04 -5.79 -6.87
N GLN A 82 5.85 -5.23 -7.77
CA GLN A 82 6.99 -5.93 -8.36
C GLN A 82 8.27 -5.17 -8.03
N GLN A 83 9.04 -5.71 -7.11
CA GLN A 83 10.36 -5.20 -6.81
C GLN A 83 11.37 -6.34 -6.85
N GLY A 84 12.36 -6.20 -7.73
CA GLY A 84 13.51 -7.10 -7.76
C GLY A 84 14.35 -6.92 -6.49
N LEU A 85 14.43 -7.95 -5.66
CA LEU A 85 15.42 -8.02 -4.61
C LEU A 85 16.77 -8.40 -5.22
N TYR A 86 17.85 -7.78 -4.74
CA TYR A 86 19.21 -8.22 -5.08
C TYR A 86 19.53 -9.51 -4.30
N GLU A 87 19.08 -10.65 -4.82
CA GLU A 87 19.07 -11.93 -4.11
C GLU A 87 20.46 -12.43 -3.70
N SER A 88 21.52 -12.02 -4.40
CA SER A 88 22.92 -12.30 -4.05
C SER A 88 23.44 -11.52 -2.84
N MET A 89 22.74 -10.47 -2.42
CA MET A 89 23.08 -9.69 -1.23
C MET A 89 22.54 -10.35 0.04
N THR A 90 23.15 -10.02 1.19
CA THR A 90 22.53 -10.27 2.49
C THR A 90 21.45 -9.24 2.76
N ALA A 91 20.49 -9.54 3.66
CA ALA A 91 19.46 -8.60 4.05
C ALA A 91 20.07 -7.26 4.55
N GLU A 92 21.12 -7.34 5.37
CA GLU A 92 21.83 -6.16 5.88
C GLU A 92 22.48 -5.34 4.75
N THR A 93 23.17 -6.01 3.83
CA THR A 93 23.84 -5.34 2.69
C THR A 93 22.83 -4.66 1.79
N PHE A 94 21.73 -5.33 1.48
CA PHE A 94 20.63 -4.78 0.67
C PHE A 94 20.01 -3.55 1.35
N LEU A 95 19.63 -3.66 2.62
CA LEU A 95 19.04 -2.54 3.35
C LEU A 95 20.02 -1.38 3.52
N THR A 96 21.32 -1.67 3.70
CA THR A 96 22.38 -0.64 3.74
C THR A 96 22.46 0.11 2.41
N TYR A 97 22.40 -0.60 1.29
CA TYR A 97 22.38 -0.01 -0.04
C TYR A 97 21.16 0.91 -0.21
N MET A 98 19.95 0.42 0.15
CA MET A 98 18.71 1.19 0.07
C MET A 98 18.71 2.42 1.00
N ALA A 99 19.28 2.31 2.20
CA ALA A 99 19.44 3.42 3.13
C ALA A 99 20.33 4.53 2.54
N ARG A 100 21.40 4.18 1.83
CA ARG A 100 22.26 5.14 1.13
C ARG A 100 21.53 5.82 -0.02
N LEU A 101 20.74 5.08 -0.82
CA LEU A 101 19.91 5.67 -1.88
C LEU A 101 18.89 6.65 -1.31
N LYS A 102 18.33 6.34 -0.13
CA LYS A 102 17.41 7.23 0.59
C LYS A 102 18.12 8.39 1.29
N ARG A 103 19.45 8.53 1.12
CA ARG A 103 20.30 9.58 1.70
C ARG A 103 20.29 9.63 3.23
N ILE A 104 20.08 8.49 3.88
CA ILE A 104 20.21 8.40 5.34
C ILE A 104 21.67 8.68 5.73
N PRO A 105 21.93 9.57 6.72
CA PRO A 105 23.29 9.91 7.11
C PRO A 105 24.10 8.66 7.50
N GLY A 106 25.34 8.53 7.00
CA GLY A 106 26.16 7.33 7.17
C GLY A 106 26.30 6.88 8.62
N ARG A 107 26.43 7.84 9.56
CA ARG A 107 26.50 7.57 11.01
C ARG A 107 25.24 6.91 11.58
N SER A 108 24.07 7.12 10.94
CA SER A 108 22.77 6.60 11.40
C SER A 108 22.42 5.25 10.75
N ILE A 109 23.06 4.86 9.64
CA ILE A 109 22.69 3.68 8.85
C ILE A 109 22.69 2.40 9.70
N LYS A 110 23.74 2.15 10.48
CA LYS A 110 23.84 0.92 11.30
C LYS A 110 22.68 0.78 12.28
N GLY A 111 22.34 1.87 12.98
CA GLY A 111 21.21 1.88 13.92
C GLY A 111 19.88 1.67 13.20
N GLU A 112 19.72 2.34 12.05
CA GLU A 112 18.51 2.23 11.24
C GLU A 112 18.29 0.82 10.70
N ILE A 113 19.33 0.16 10.17
CA ILE A 113 19.25 -1.23 9.71
C ILE A 113 18.87 -2.16 10.86
N THR A 114 19.49 -1.99 12.03
CA THR A 114 19.14 -2.78 13.23
C THR A 114 17.67 -2.58 13.60
N ARG A 115 17.17 -1.34 13.57
CA ARG A 115 15.78 -1.01 13.86
C ARG A 115 14.81 -1.69 12.89
N VAL A 116 15.00 -1.55 11.56
CA VAL A 116 14.06 -2.11 10.59
C VAL A 116 14.10 -3.64 10.52
N LEU A 117 15.25 -4.26 10.73
CA LEU A 117 15.37 -5.71 10.84
C LEU A 117 14.66 -6.26 12.08
N ALA A 118 14.74 -5.57 13.21
CA ALA A 118 13.99 -5.92 14.42
C ALA A 118 12.48 -5.80 14.21
N LEU A 119 12.02 -4.67 13.62
CA LEU A 119 10.60 -4.43 13.31
C LEU A 119 9.98 -5.50 12.41
N THR A 120 10.76 -6.11 11.53
CA THR A 120 10.29 -7.12 10.58
C THR A 120 10.68 -8.55 10.94
N ASN A 121 11.22 -8.74 12.15
CA ASN A 121 11.70 -10.05 12.67
C ASN A 121 12.66 -10.76 11.70
N LEU A 122 13.70 -10.03 11.28
CA LEU A 122 14.77 -10.52 10.40
C LEU A 122 16.18 -10.39 11.04
N SER A 123 16.25 -10.02 12.33
CA SER A 123 17.52 -9.77 13.02
C SER A 123 18.46 -10.99 12.98
N ASP A 124 17.93 -12.18 13.22
CA ASP A 124 18.72 -13.43 13.32
C ASP A 124 19.26 -13.90 11.96
N VAL A 125 18.64 -13.44 10.87
CA VAL A 125 18.99 -13.81 9.50
C VAL A 125 19.63 -12.66 8.71
N ARG A 126 20.04 -11.57 9.40
CA ARG A 126 20.57 -10.37 8.77
C ARG A 126 21.73 -10.60 7.81
N HIS A 127 22.58 -11.58 8.10
CA HIS A 127 23.76 -11.94 7.31
C HIS A 127 23.49 -13.05 6.29
N ALA A 128 22.31 -13.66 6.29
CA ALA A 128 21.92 -14.64 5.30
C ALA A 128 21.59 -13.97 3.97
N LYS A 129 21.89 -14.64 2.86
CA LYS A 129 21.62 -14.14 1.52
C LYS A 129 20.13 -14.26 1.20
N ILE A 130 19.57 -13.23 0.54
CA ILE A 130 18.15 -13.10 0.25
C ILE A 130 17.63 -14.25 -0.62
N TYR A 131 18.45 -14.85 -1.48
CA TYR A 131 18.01 -15.99 -2.28
C TYR A 131 17.56 -17.19 -1.43
N SER A 132 18.09 -17.34 -0.20
CA SER A 132 17.73 -18.42 0.73
C SER A 132 16.44 -18.15 1.51
N PHE A 133 15.82 -16.98 1.33
CA PHE A 133 14.63 -16.56 2.09
C PHE A 133 13.35 -17.16 1.50
N SER A 134 12.40 -17.51 2.37
CA SER A 134 11.03 -17.80 1.96
C SER A 134 10.36 -16.59 1.34
N GLY A 135 9.23 -16.76 0.64
CA GLY A 135 8.44 -15.68 0.09
C GLY A 135 8.06 -14.64 1.17
N GLY A 136 7.59 -15.10 2.33
CA GLY A 136 7.26 -14.22 3.44
C GLY A 136 8.46 -13.47 4.03
N MET A 137 9.64 -14.09 4.07
CA MET A 137 10.88 -13.41 4.48
C MET A 137 11.27 -12.34 3.45
N LYS A 138 11.16 -12.62 2.16
CA LYS A 138 11.41 -11.63 1.08
C LYS A 138 10.46 -10.43 1.19
N GLN A 139 9.17 -10.67 1.44
CA GLN A 139 8.21 -9.60 1.66
C GLN A 139 8.55 -8.77 2.91
N ARG A 140 9.02 -9.40 3.99
CA ARG A 140 9.48 -8.68 5.18
C ARG A 140 10.74 -7.85 4.93
N VAL A 141 11.64 -8.27 4.03
CA VAL A 141 12.79 -7.42 3.60
C VAL A 141 12.29 -6.19 2.85
N LEU A 142 11.30 -6.32 1.95
CA LEU A 142 10.70 -5.20 1.24
C LEU A 142 9.97 -4.25 2.19
N LEU A 143 9.26 -4.77 3.19
CA LEU A 143 8.64 -3.95 4.23
C LEU A 143 9.71 -3.22 5.07
N ALA A 144 10.81 -3.90 5.45
CA ALA A 144 11.93 -3.28 6.15
C ALA A 144 12.54 -2.14 5.34
N GLN A 145 12.71 -2.33 4.03
CA GLN A 145 13.15 -1.28 3.10
C GLN A 145 12.18 -0.09 3.08
N ALA A 146 10.88 -0.35 2.97
CA ALA A 146 9.86 0.71 2.97
C ALA A 146 9.89 1.52 4.27
N MET A 147 10.25 0.89 5.39
CA MET A 147 10.34 1.49 6.72
C MET A 147 11.63 2.28 7.01
N LEU A 148 12.60 2.29 6.09
CA LEU A 148 13.84 3.06 6.25
C LEU A 148 13.54 4.57 6.35
N GLY A 149 14.21 5.24 7.31
CA GLY A 149 14.07 6.69 7.52
C GLY A 149 12.78 7.11 8.22
N GLU A 150 12.08 6.20 8.88
CA GLU A 150 10.86 6.48 9.66
C GLU A 150 9.78 7.22 8.86
N PRO A 151 9.30 6.65 7.75
CA PRO A 151 8.34 7.30 6.88
C PRO A 151 7.08 7.71 7.63
N LYS A 152 6.47 8.81 7.20
CA LYS A 152 5.16 9.29 7.67
C LYS A 152 4.01 8.83 6.78
N VAL A 153 4.31 8.54 5.52
CA VAL A 153 3.38 7.97 4.54
C VAL A 153 3.97 6.64 4.07
N LEU A 154 3.25 5.55 4.28
CA LEU A 154 3.64 4.19 3.89
C LEU A 154 2.67 3.69 2.82
N ILE A 155 3.21 3.36 1.67
CA ILE A 155 2.44 2.87 0.52
C ILE A 155 2.86 1.43 0.25
N LEU A 156 1.88 0.52 0.28
CA LEU A 156 2.08 -0.92 0.12
C LEU A 156 1.18 -1.40 -1.03
N ASP A 157 1.78 -1.82 -2.12
CA ASP A 157 1.06 -2.33 -3.29
C ASP A 157 1.17 -3.86 -3.33
N GLU A 158 0.03 -4.54 -3.09
CA GLU A 158 -0.10 -6.00 -3.02
C GLU A 158 0.91 -6.69 -2.08
N PRO A 159 1.08 -6.22 -0.82
CA PRO A 159 2.18 -6.69 0.04
C PRO A 159 2.06 -8.16 0.46
N THR A 160 0.87 -8.75 0.41
CA THR A 160 0.57 -10.12 0.82
C THR A 160 0.44 -11.10 -0.33
N ALA A 161 0.53 -10.61 -1.58
CA ALA A 161 0.38 -11.44 -2.77
C ALA A 161 1.41 -12.60 -2.79
N GLY A 162 0.94 -13.81 -3.11
CA GLY A 162 1.77 -15.01 -3.19
C GLY A 162 2.24 -15.59 -1.84
N LEU A 163 1.76 -15.07 -0.71
CA LEU A 163 2.04 -15.61 0.61
C LEU A 163 1.02 -16.68 1.01
N ASP A 164 1.49 -17.69 1.76
CA ASP A 164 0.59 -18.62 2.43
C ASP A 164 -0.24 -17.93 3.54
N PRO A 165 -1.36 -18.51 3.99
CA PRO A 165 -2.26 -17.89 4.95
C PRO A 165 -1.57 -17.47 6.26
N LYS A 166 -0.61 -18.24 6.76
CA LYS A 166 0.11 -17.97 8.01
C LYS A 166 1.02 -16.75 7.88
N GLU A 167 1.80 -16.67 6.80
CA GLU A 167 2.68 -15.52 6.52
C GLU A 167 1.86 -14.26 6.21
N ARG A 168 0.70 -14.41 5.56
CA ARG A 168 -0.24 -13.30 5.30
C ARG A 168 -0.74 -12.67 6.60
N VAL A 169 -1.21 -13.48 7.56
CA VAL A 169 -1.63 -12.99 8.89
C VAL A 169 -0.46 -12.29 9.60
N ARG A 170 0.74 -12.86 9.55
CA ARG A 170 1.92 -12.24 10.17
C ARG A 170 2.24 -10.87 9.57
N LEU A 171 2.23 -10.78 8.24
CA LEU A 171 2.55 -9.51 7.56
C LEU A 171 1.50 -8.44 7.85
N ARG A 172 0.20 -8.80 7.89
CA ARG A 172 -0.87 -7.87 8.31
C ARG A 172 -0.64 -7.33 9.72
N ASN A 173 -0.29 -8.20 10.67
CA ASN A 173 0.00 -7.76 12.03
C ASN A 173 1.20 -6.79 12.08
N TYR A 174 2.25 -7.03 11.30
CA TYR A 174 3.35 -6.06 11.16
C TYR A 174 2.89 -4.73 10.59
N ILE A 175 2.10 -4.74 9.51
CA ILE A 175 1.56 -3.51 8.91
C ILE A 175 0.72 -2.74 9.94
N PHE A 176 -0.14 -3.43 10.69
CA PHE A 176 -0.96 -2.83 11.75
C PHE A 176 -0.10 -2.17 12.83
N GLU A 177 0.90 -2.87 13.36
CA GLU A 177 1.81 -2.29 14.37
C GLU A 177 2.61 -1.09 13.81
N LEU A 178 3.00 -1.13 12.55
CA LEU A 178 3.75 -0.07 11.88
C LEU A 178 2.89 1.13 11.50
N SER A 179 1.57 1.03 11.53
CA SER A 179 0.66 2.11 11.13
C SER A 179 0.55 3.25 12.14
N LYS A 180 0.98 3.02 13.39
CA LYS A 180 0.90 4.02 14.46
C LYS A 180 1.59 5.33 14.06
N ASN A 181 0.85 6.45 14.14
CA ASN A 181 1.30 7.80 13.76
C ASN A 181 1.77 7.91 12.28
N ARG A 182 1.16 7.15 11.38
CA ARG A 182 1.44 7.15 9.93
C ARG A 182 0.16 7.11 9.11
N ILE A 183 0.26 7.62 7.90
CA ILE A 183 -0.73 7.36 6.84
C ILE A 183 -0.27 6.09 6.13
N VAL A 184 -1.07 5.03 6.13
CA VAL A 184 -0.76 3.77 5.45
C VAL A 184 -1.79 3.54 4.36
N LEU A 185 -1.34 3.46 3.11
CA LEU A 185 -2.15 3.12 1.95
C LEU A 185 -1.82 1.69 1.55
N LEU A 186 -2.81 0.81 1.64
CA LEU A 186 -2.69 -0.61 1.31
C LEU A 186 -3.55 -0.93 0.09
N ALA A 187 -2.93 -1.08 -1.07
CA ALA A 187 -3.62 -1.52 -2.28
C ALA A 187 -3.57 -3.04 -2.39
N THR A 188 -4.71 -3.68 -2.55
CA THR A 188 -4.82 -5.12 -2.80
C THR A 188 -6.16 -5.47 -3.44
N HIS A 189 -6.24 -6.65 -4.04
CA HIS A 189 -7.48 -7.28 -4.45
C HIS A 189 -7.97 -8.32 -3.44
N ILE A 190 -7.22 -8.56 -2.36
CA ILE A 190 -7.55 -9.55 -1.33
C ILE A 190 -8.33 -8.85 -0.21
N VAL A 191 -9.63 -9.00 -0.25
CA VAL A 191 -10.59 -8.33 0.66
C VAL A 191 -10.29 -8.61 2.12
N SER A 192 -10.04 -9.87 2.48
CA SER A 192 -9.78 -10.29 3.87
C SER A 192 -8.53 -9.66 4.50
N ASP A 193 -7.57 -9.19 3.68
CA ASP A 193 -6.38 -8.53 4.19
C ASP A 193 -6.66 -7.10 4.64
N ILE A 194 -7.59 -6.43 3.96
CA ILE A 194 -8.01 -5.07 4.28
C ILE A 194 -9.02 -5.06 5.41
N GLU A 195 -10.04 -5.92 5.34
CA GLU A 195 -11.10 -6.00 6.34
C GLU A 195 -10.57 -6.15 7.76
N ALA A 196 -9.45 -6.87 7.91
CA ALA A 196 -8.86 -7.14 9.22
C ALA A 196 -8.13 -5.94 9.85
N ILE A 197 -7.63 -4.97 9.06
CA ILE A 197 -6.72 -3.93 9.59
C ILE A 197 -7.02 -2.51 9.12
N ALA A 198 -7.80 -2.31 8.05
CA ALA A 198 -8.10 -0.98 7.55
C ALA A 198 -9.17 -0.29 8.43
N GLY A 199 -8.92 0.97 8.76
CA GLY A 199 -9.93 1.84 9.39
C GLY A 199 -10.95 2.34 8.37
N ASP A 200 -10.46 2.68 7.17
CA ASP A 200 -11.26 3.12 6.03
C ASP A 200 -10.89 2.36 4.76
N ILE A 201 -11.87 2.17 3.90
CA ILE A 201 -11.73 1.48 2.61
C ILE A 201 -12.17 2.42 1.49
N ILE A 202 -11.43 2.42 0.41
CA ILE A 202 -11.75 3.12 -0.83
C ILE A 202 -11.94 2.06 -1.91
N LEU A 203 -13.17 1.89 -2.36
CA LEU A 203 -13.53 1.00 -3.46
C LEU A 203 -13.37 1.74 -4.78
N MET A 204 -12.51 1.23 -5.66
CA MET A 204 -12.19 1.86 -6.94
C MET A 204 -12.66 1.03 -8.13
N LYS A 205 -13.25 1.70 -9.11
CA LYS A 205 -13.59 1.13 -10.44
C LYS A 205 -13.23 2.16 -11.51
N GLU A 206 -12.54 1.74 -12.57
CA GLU A 206 -12.23 2.57 -13.75
C GLU A 206 -11.61 3.95 -13.43
N GLY A 207 -10.68 3.97 -12.48
CA GLY A 207 -9.98 5.20 -12.08
C GLY A 207 -10.77 6.14 -11.18
N ARG A 208 -11.97 5.77 -10.72
CA ARG A 208 -12.86 6.57 -9.86
C ARG A 208 -13.09 5.90 -8.51
N ILE A 209 -13.42 6.72 -7.53
CA ILE A 209 -13.94 6.24 -6.25
C ILE A 209 -15.42 5.89 -6.43
N MET A 210 -15.78 4.67 -6.10
CA MET A 210 -17.19 4.21 -6.07
C MET A 210 -17.80 4.40 -4.70
N LEU A 211 -17.10 3.95 -3.66
CA LEU A 211 -17.54 4.01 -2.27
C LEU A 211 -16.34 4.24 -1.35
N THR A 212 -16.59 4.87 -0.21
CA THR A 212 -15.62 4.99 0.88
C THR A 212 -16.32 4.83 2.22
N GLY A 213 -15.62 4.29 3.20
CA GLY A 213 -16.09 4.15 4.57
C GLY A 213 -15.38 3.05 5.31
N SER A 214 -15.70 2.89 6.59
CA SER A 214 -15.23 1.74 7.37
C SER A 214 -15.79 0.43 6.80
N PRO A 215 -15.16 -0.73 7.08
CA PRO A 215 -15.70 -2.02 6.66
C PRO A 215 -17.18 -2.20 7.03
N GLN A 216 -17.57 -1.78 8.23
CA GLN A 216 -18.95 -1.90 8.74
C GLN A 216 -19.94 -1.00 7.98
N GLU A 217 -19.53 0.25 7.66
CA GLU A 217 -20.36 1.17 6.88
C GLU A 217 -20.57 0.66 5.46
N LEU A 218 -19.52 0.12 4.83
CA LEU A 218 -19.62 -0.46 3.50
C LEU A 218 -20.53 -1.69 3.48
N ILE A 219 -20.41 -2.59 4.46
CA ILE A 219 -21.30 -3.74 4.60
C ILE A 219 -22.75 -3.28 4.81
N ALA A 220 -22.98 -2.28 5.63
CA ALA A 220 -24.32 -1.72 5.88
C ALA A 220 -24.93 -1.02 4.64
N SER A 221 -24.13 -0.66 3.64
CA SER A 221 -24.59 -0.05 2.39
C SER A 221 -25.20 -1.04 1.39
N LEU A 222 -25.07 -2.36 1.64
CA LEU A 222 -25.67 -3.38 0.78
C LEU A 222 -27.19 -3.31 0.82
N PRO A 223 -27.89 -3.53 -0.32
CA PRO A 223 -29.36 -3.51 -0.37
C PRO A 223 -29.99 -4.57 0.55
N ALA A 224 -31.05 -4.17 1.27
CA ALA A 224 -31.72 -5.02 2.26
C ALA A 224 -32.42 -6.27 1.68
N ASP A 225 -32.67 -6.30 0.37
CA ASP A 225 -33.26 -7.42 -0.35
C ASP A 225 -32.25 -8.52 -0.71
N LYS A 226 -30.94 -8.22 -0.60
CA LYS A 226 -29.90 -9.23 -0.79
C LYS A 226 -29.88 -10.23 0.39
N LYS A 227 -29.55 -11.47 0.03
CA LYS A 227 -29.35 -12.54 1.04
C LYS A 227 -27.86 -12.88 1.10
N PRO A 228 -27.23 -12.79 2.29
CA PRO A 228 -25.84 -13.17 2.44
C PRO A 228 -25.68 -14.69 2.27
N LEU A 229 -24.62 -15.13 1.58
CA LEU A 229 -24.28 -16.54 1.38
C LEU A 229 -24.01 -17.28 2.70
N LEU A 230 -23.43 -16.60 3.68
CA LEU A 230 -23.01 -17.17 4.97
C LEU A 230 -23.98 -16.85 6.12
N GLY A 231 -25.17 -16.26 5.84
CA GLY A 231 -26.10 -15.81 6.87
C GLY A 231 -25.77 -14.45 7.49
N TYR A 232 -24.65 -13.84 7.12
CA TYR A 232 -24.25 -12.46 7.41
C TYR A 232 -23.47 -11.89 6.24
N PHE A 233 -23.53 -10.57 6.06
CA PHE A 233 -22.77 -9.89 5.00
C PHE A 233 -21.32 -9.67 5.40
N THR A 234 -20.43 -9.76 4.41
CA THR A 234 -18.99 -9.52 4.51
C THR A 234 -18.56 -8.42 3.55
N LEU A 235 -17.35 -7.96 3.69
CA LEU A 235 -16.77 -7.02 2.73
C LEU A 235 -16.59 -7.66 1.33
N GLU A 236 -16.47 -8.99 1.25
CA GLU A 236 -16.46 -9.71 -0.04
C GLU A 236 -17.80 -9.57 -0.76
N ASP A 237 -18.94 -9.58 -0.04
CA ASP A 237 -20.25 -9.34 -0.64
C ASP A 237 -20.36 -7.90 -1.20
N VAL A 238 -19.77 -6.92 -0.52
CA VAL A 238 -19.66 -5.54 -1.03
C VAL A 238 -18.83 -5.50 -2.31
N TYR A 239 -17.65 -6.14 -2.28
CA TYR A 239 -16.77 -6.21 -3.44
C TYR A 239 -17.48 -6.84 -4.65
N LEU A 240 -18.12 -7.98 -4.47
CA LEU A 240 -18.86 -8.68 -5.52
C LEU A 240 -20.08 -7.87 -6.00
N HIS A 241 -20.76 -7.15 -5.12
CA HIS A 241 -21.90 -6.33 -5.51
C HIS A 241 -21.53 -5.16 -6.42
N TYR A 242 -20.45 -4.45 -6.12
CA TYR A 242 -20.05 -3.25 -6.85
C TYR A 242 -19.07 -3.51 -8.00
N LEU A 243 -18.33 -4.63 -7.97
CA LEU A 243 -17.27 -4.93 -8.92
C LEU A 243 -17.42 -6.28 -9.64
N GLY A 244 -18.33 -7.14 -9.16
CA GLY A 244 -18.46 -8.54 -9.65
C GLY A 244 -19.08 -8.71 -11.02
N GLU A 245 -19.73 -7.68 -11.60
CA GLU A 245 -20.35 -7.77 -12.94
C GLU A 245 -19.34 -7.89 -14.09
N ASP A 246 -18.05 -7.68 -13.85
CA ASP A 246 -17.01 -7.81 -14.86
C ASP A 246 -16.36 -9.22 -14.88
N ALA A 247 -16.78 -10.14 -13.98
CA ALA A 247 -16.20 -11.49 -13.88
C ALA A 247 -16.88 -12.54 -14.78
N ASP A 248 -18.08 -12.26 -15.33
CA ASP A 248 -18.89 -13.23 -16.06
C ASP A 248 -18.83 -13.13 -17.60
N ILE A 249 -17.86 -12.39 -18.18
CA ILE A 249 -17.82 -12.18 -19.65
C ILE A 249 -16.65 -12.91 -20.35
N HIS A 250 -15.87 -13.73 -19.66
CA HIS A 250 -14.81 -14.54 -20.29
C HIS A 250 -14.85 -16.00 -19.80
N GLU A 251 -15.86 -16.76 -20.20
CA GLU A 251 -15.76 -18.19 -20.49
C GLU A 251 -15.78 -18.41 -22.00
#